data_3172af1f1631eff197d8e0c011bc8b17
#
_entry.id   3172af1f1631eff197d8e0c011bc8b17
#
_cell.length_a   1.000
_cell.length_b   1.000
_cell.length_c   1.000
_cell.angle_alpha   90.00
_cell.angle_beta   90.00
_cell.angle_gamma   90.00
#
_symmetry.space_group_name_H-M   'P 1'
#
loop_
_entity.id
_entity.type
_entity.pdbx_description
1 polymer ?
#
loop_
_entity_poly.entity_id
_entity_poly.type
_entity_poly.pdbx_seq_one_letter_code
_entity_poly.pdbx_strand_id
1 'polypeptide(L)'
;MLDRLPSGCNSLDLLLGGGFESGIITQLYGESGTGKSNIVMQLAVQAVSRGLRVIFIDTEGFSGERFKQIAGPGAEEMARKIMIFEPMSLEQQAIAIRESSKIAGRDLGLVILDSATSLYRVLLEADDNRTIRRTLTVQLAELQEIARRHRIAVVITNQVYTDIENNVLRPLGGTGIEHMCKAILFLEKKGEGLRRAKLIKHRSAPEGVTADFRLTARGVE
;
A
#
# COMPACT_ATOMS: atom_id res chain seq x y z
N MET A 1 5.50 -15.83 12.88
CA MET A 1 5.13 -14.59 12.16
C MET A 1 6.08 -14.49 10.99
N LEU A 2 5.59 -14.18 9.79
CA LEU A 2 6.44 -14.12 8.59
C LEU A 2 7.28 -12.84 8.62
N ASP A 3 8.59 -12.93 8.39
CA ASP A 3 9.45 -11.75 8.28
C ASP A 3 9.16 -10.97 6.99
N ARG A 4 8.67 -11.66 5.96
CA ARG A 4 8.24 -11.11 4.68
C ARG A 4 6.95 -11.78 4.21
N LEU A 5 6.03 -10.99 3.67
CA LEU A 5 4.78 -11.43 3.08
C LEU A 5 4.92 -11.40 1.55
N PRO A 6 4.97 -12.56 0.87
CA PRO A 6 5.04 -12.60 -0.58
C PRO A 6 3.77 -12.03 -1.22
N SER A 7 3.94 -11.28 -2.31
CA SER A 7 2.83 -10.71 -3.09
C SER A 7 2.15 -11.74 -3.99
N GLY A 8 2.82 -12.86 -4.27
CA GLY A 8 2.42 -13.83 -5.27
C GLY A 8 2.82 -13.45 -6.71
N CYS A 9 3.52 -12.34 -6.88
CA CYS A 9 4.19 -11.96 -8.11
C CYS A 9 5.71 -12.13 -7.92
N ASN A 10 6.29 -13.13 -8.57
CA ASN A 10 7.67 -13.54 -8.33
C ASN A 10 8.68 -12.41 -8.60
N SER A 11 8.47 -11.62 -9.64
CA SER A 11 9.36 -10.51 -9.98
C SER A 11 9.35 -9.41 -8.92
N LEU A 12 8.18 -9.08 -8.35
CA LEU A 12 8.05 -8.11 -7.26
C LEU A 12 8.64 -8.67 -5.94
N ASP A 13 8.40 -9.95 -5.68
CA ASP A 13 8.93 -10.61 -4.48
C ASP A 13 10.46 -10.66 -4.51
N LEU A 14 11.07 -10.99 -5.65
CA LEU A 14 12.51 -10.94 -5.83
C LEU A 14 13.07 -9.52 -5.65
N LEU A 15 12.40 -8.51 -6.22
CA LEU A 15 12.79 -7.10 -6.08
C LEU A 15 12.82 -6.65 -4.60
N LEU A 16 11.89 -7.17 -3.79
CA LEU A 16 11.76 -6.88 -2.35
C LEU A 16 12.53 -7.86 -1.46
N GLY A 17 13.32 -8.78 -2.04
CA GLY A 17 14.09 -9.77 -1.29
C GLY A 17 13.24 -10.84 -0.61
N GLY A 18 12.13 -11.22 -1.24
CA GLY A 18 11.22 -12.29 -0.80
C GLY A 18 9.81 -11.82 -0.43
N GLY A 19 9.47 -10.55 -0.66
CA GLY A 19 8.14 -9.98 -0.42
C GLY A 19 8.15 -8.77 0.50
N PHE A 20 6.97 -8.34 0.90
CA PHE A 20 6.74 -7.16 1.73
C PHE A 20 7.20 -7.41 3.17
N GLU A 21 8.11 -6.58 3.65
CA GLU A 21 8.77 -6.81 4.93
C GLU A 21 7.87 -6.41 6.11
N SER A 22 7.82 -7.25 7.14
CA SER A 22 7.10 -6.99 8.38
C SER A 22 7.84 -5.97 9.26
N GLY A 23 7.08 -5.21 10.04
CA GLY A 23 7.62 -4.20 10.96
C GLY A 23 7.98 -2.87 10.32
N ILE A 24 7.68 -2.69 9.04
CA ILE A 24 7.91 -1.44 8.30
C ILE A 24 6.69 -1.02 7.48
N ILE A 25 6.70 0.24 7.04
CA ILE A 25 5.80 0.72 6.00
C ILE A 25 6.50 0.59 4.65
N THR A 26 5.83 -0.07 3.69
CA THR A 26 6.20 -0.07 2.27
C THR A 26 5.25 0.84 1.49
N GLN A 27 5.79 1.75 0.70
CA GLN A 27 5.02 2.66 -0.15
C GLN A 27 5.06 2.18 -1.61
N LEU A 28 3.90 2.13 -2.25
CA LEU A 28 3.73 1.98 -3.69
C LEU A 28 3.21 3.30 -4.26
N TYR A 29 3.92 3.92 -5.20
CA TYR A 29 3.43 5.14 -5.82
C TYR A 29 3.58 5.09 -7.34
N GLY A 30 2.78 5.88 -8.04
CA GLY A 30 2.76 5.95 -9.50
C GLY A 30 1.41 6.47 -9.99
N GLU A 31 1.33 6.71 -11.30
CA GLU A 31 0.11 7.18 -11.95
C GLU A 31 -1.07 6.23 -11.78
N SER A 32 -2.26 6.71 -12.10
CA SER A 32 -3.45 5.86 -12.17
C SER A 32 -3.26 4.73 -13.18
N GLY A 33 -3.74 3.52 -12.84
CA GLY A 33 -3.64 2.34 -13.69
C GLY A 33 -2.25 1.68 -13.74
N THR A 34 -1.31 2.04 -12.85
CA THR A 34 -0.01 1.37 -12.73
C THR A 34 -0.07 0.06 -11.94
N GLY A 35 -1.21 -0.26 -11.32
CA GLY A 35 -1.43 -1.53 -10.63
C GLY A 35 -1.29 -1.48 -9.11
N LYS A 36 -1.19 -0.30 -8.48
CA LYS A 36 -1.08 -0.14 -7.02
C LYS A 36 -2.14 -0.94 -6.27
N SER A 37 -3.42 -0.67 -6.53
CA SER A 37 -4.56 -1.35 -5.89
C SER A 37 -4.59 -2.85 -6.21
N ASN A 38 -4.20 -3.26 -7.43
CA ASN A 38 -4.10 -4.68 -7.78
C ASN A 38 -3.04 -5.41 -6.95
N ILE A 39 -1.87 -4.79 -6.74
CA ILE A 39 -0.79 -5.37 -5.92
C ILE A 39 -1.26 -5.52 -4.47
N VAL A 40 -1.84 -4.48 -3.87
CA VAL A 40 -2.26 -4.55 -2.45
C VAL A 40 -3.44 -5.49 -2.25
N MET A 41 -4.36 -5.57 -3.21
CA MET A 41 -5.47 -6.52 -3.18
C MET A 41 -4.98 -7.96 -3.29
N GLN A 42 -4.04 -8.26 -4.19
CA GLN A 42 -3.41 -9.57 -4.29
C GLN A 42 -2.60 -9.90 -3.03
N LEU A 43 -1.90 -8.94 -2.46
CA LEU A 43 -1.19 -9.11 -1.20
C LEU A 43 -2.15 -9.48 -0.05
N ALA A 44 -3.35 -8.87 -0.01
CA ALA A 44 -4.40 -9.24 0.93
C ALA A 44 -4.84 -10.71 0.76
N VAL A 45 -5.06 -11.14 -0.48
CA VAL A 45 -5.36 -12.55 -0.81
C VAL A 45 -4.23 -13.47 -0.34
N GLN A 46 -2.97 -13.10 -0.59
CA GLN A 46 -1.80 -13.87 -0.15
C GLN A 46 -1.67 -13.98 1.38
N ALA A 47 -2.02 -12.91 2.11
CA ALA A 47 -2.03 -12.91 3.56
C ALA A 47 -3.11 -13.87 4.09
N VAL A 48 -4.33 -13.76 3.56
CA VAL A 48 -5.47 -14.61 3.96
C VAL A 48 -5.22 -16.09 3.66
N SER A 49 -4.63 -16.42 2.50
CA SER A 49 -4.27 -17.79 2.12
C SER A 49 -3.28 -18.43 3.10
N ARG A 50 -2.53 -17.62 3.85
CA ARG A 50 -1.61 -18.05 4.92
C ARG A 50 -2.24 -18.06 6.31
N GLY A 51 -3.57 -17.92 6.38
CA GLY A 51 -4.31 -17.92 7.64
C GLY A 51 -4.34 -16.59 8.39
N LEU A 52 -3.76 -15.53 7.82
CA LEU A 52 -3.70 -14.22 8.46
C LEU A 52 -4.96 -13.40 8.19
N ARG A 53 -5.29 -12.50 9.12
CA ARG A 53 -6.29 -11.46 8.90
C ARG A 53 -5.63 -10.22 8.28
N VAL A 54 -6.45 -9.46 7.57
CA VAL A 54 -6.05 -8.21 6.89
C VAL A 54 -6.97 -7.08 7.33
N ILE A 55 -6.40 -5.91 7.53
CA ILE A 55 -7.13 -4.65 7.62
C ILE A 55 -6.87 -3.87 6.35
N PHE A 56 -7.94 -3.47 5.68
CA PHE A 56 -7.90 -2.69 4.44
C PHE A 56 -8.60 -1.36 4.68
N ILE A 57 -7.84 -0.27 4.71
CA ILE A 57 -8.37 1.09 4.81
C ILE A 57 -8.44 1.64 3.38
N ASP A 58 -9.64 1.73 2.86
CA ASP A 58 -9.92 2.09 1.48
C ASP A 58 -10.47 3.52 1.37
N THR A 59 -9.83 4.34 0.56
CA THR A 59 -10.24 5.74 0.29
C THR A 59 -10.52 6.01 -1.18
N GLU A 60 -10.40 5.00 -2.05
CA GLU A 60 -10.57 5.14 -3.50
C GLU A 60 -11.70 4.29 -4.08
N GLY A 61 -12.26 3.38 -3.29
CA GLY A 61 -13.35 2.49 -3.68
C GLY A 61 -12.88 1.04 -3.92
N PHE A 62 -13.16 0.17 -2.94
CA PHE A 62 -12.81 -1.24 -3.02
C PHE A 62 -13.67 -1.97 -4.06
N SER A 63 -13.03 -2.52 -5.09
CA SER A 63 -13.72 -3.32 -6.09
C SER A 63 -13.88 -4.78 -5.64
N GLY A 64 -15.06 -5.14 -5.16
CA GLY A 64 -15.40 -6.52 -4.81
C GLY A 64 -15.34 -7.47 -6.02
N GLU A 65 -15.66 -6.97 -7.23
CA GLU A 65 -15.52 -7.75 -8.46
C GLU A 65 -14.04 -8.07 -8.75
N ARG A 66 -13.17 -7.06 -8.64
CA ARG A 66 -11.73 -7.25 -8.84
C ARG A 66 -11.14 -8.19 -7.78
N PHE A 67 -11.57 -8.07 -6.54
CA PHE A 67 -11.18 -8.99 -5.48
C PHE A 67 -11.56 -10.43 -5.83
N LYS A 68 -12.80 -10.68 -6.30
CA LYS A 68 -13.25 -12.03 -6.72
C LYS A 68 -12.40 -12.58 -7.87
N GLN A 69 -12.01 -11.75 -8.83
CA GLN A 69 -11.13 -12.16 -9.94
C GLN A 69 -9.75 -12.61 -9.44
N ILE A 70 -9.17 -11.88 -8.50
CA ILE A 70 -7.84 -12.16 -7.94
C ILE A 70 -7.89 -13.36 -6.99
N ALA A 71 -8.87 -13.41 -6.11
CA ALA A 71 -9.01 -14.47 -5.10
C ALA A 71 -9.46 -15.80 -5.71
N GLY A 72 -10.20 -15.76 -6.82
CA GLY A 72 -10.71 -16.95 -7.48
C GLY A 72 -11.75 -17.72 -6.64
N PRO A 73 -11.83 -19.05 -6.80
CA PRO A 73 -12.70 -19.89 -5.99
C PRO A 73 -12.39 -19.74 -4.50
N GLY A 74 -13.42 -19.50 -3.68
CA GLY A 74 -13.23 -19.25 -2.23
C GLY A 74 -13.10 -17.76 -1.85
N ALA A 75 -13.29 -16.84 -2.78
CA ALA A 75 -13.22 -15.40 -2.53
C ALA A 75 -14.11 -14.95 -1.36
N GLU A 76 -15.31 -15.51 -1.20
CA GLU A 76 -16.24 -15.16 -0.12
C GLU A 76 -15.70 -15.57 1.27
N GLU A 77 -15.07 -16.73 1.35
CA GLU A 77 -14.44 -17.17 2.61
C GLU A 77 -13.22 -16.33 2.94
N MET A 78 -12.40 -16.00 1.93
CA MET A 78 -11.26 -15.11 2.10
C MET A 78 -11.69 -13.71 2.55
N ALA A 79 -12.78 -13.17 1.98
CA ALA A 79 -13.30 -11.86 2.34
C ALA A 79 -13.68 -11.75 3.83
N ARG A 80 -14.10 -12.83 4.48
CA ARG A 80 -14.42 -12.86 5.92
C ARG A 80 -13.20 -12.57 6.82
N LYS A 81 -11.98 -12.72 6.30
CA LYS A 81 -10.73 -12.43 7.02
C LYS A 81 -10.16 -11.04 6.70
N ILE A 82 -10.86 -10.28 5.86
CA ILE A 82 -10.48 -8.92 5.49
C ILE A 82 -11.49 -7.96 6.11
N MET A 83 -11.02 -7.09 6.99
CA MET A 83 -11.81 -6.01 7.55
C MET A 83 -11.56 -4.75 6.73
N ILE A 84 -12.61 -4.19 6.15
CA ILE A 84 -12.53 -2.99 5.33
C ILE A 84 -13.06 -1.80 6.12
N PHE A 85 -12.29 -0.72 6.16
CA PHE A 85 -12.71 0.60 6.59
C PHE A 85 -12.79 1.52 5.37
N GLU A 86 -13.87 2.27 5.24
CA GLU A 86 -14.10 3.20 4.11
C GLU A 86 -14.20 4.64 4.62
N PRO A 87 -13.10 5.27 5.05
CA PRO A 87 -13.13 6.63 5.54
C PRO A 87 -13.41 7.62 4.41
N MET A 88 -14.28 8.60 4.70
CA MET A 88 -14.67 9.66 3.78
C MET A 88 -14.01 11.01 4.10
N SER A 89 -13.23 11.08 5.17
CA SER A 89 -12.44 12.25 5.56
C SER A 89 -11.11 11.85 6.19
N LEU A 90 -10.17 12.80 6.23
CA LEU A 90 -8.85 12.57 6.84
C LEU A 90 -8.94 12.26 8.34
N GLU A 91 -9.95 12.79 9.02
CA GLU A 91 -10.25 12.48 10.43
C GLU A 91 -10.76 11.05 10.59
N GLN A 92 -11.66 10.60 9.71
CA GLN A 92 -12.14 9.21 9.71
C GLN A 92 -11.02 8.24 9.36
N GLN A 93 -10.09 8.61 8.46
CA GLN A 93 -8.90 7.83 8.18
C GLN A 93 -8.03 7.66 9.44
N ALA A 94 -7.83 8.74 10.21
CA ALA A 94 -7.11 8.66 11.48
C ALA A 94 -7.81 7.75 12.50
N ILE A 95 -9.15 7.78 12.55
CA ILE A 95 -9.93 6.88 13.40
C ILE A 95 -9.74 5.43 12.96
N ALA A 96 -9.84 5.13 11.67
CA ALA A 96 -9.66 3.78 11.13
C ALA A 96 -8.26 3.22 11.46
N ILE A 97 -7.22 4.05 11.37
CA ILE A 97 -5.85 3.66 11.75
C ILE A 97 -5.77 3.33 13.25
N ARG A 98 -6.34 4.16 14.14
CA ARG A 98 -6.35 3.89 15.58
C ARG A 98 -7.17 2.66 15.96
N GLU A 99 -8.31 2.46 15.32
CA GLU A 99 -9.09 1.23 15.49
C GLU A 99 -8.29 -0.01 15.04
N SER A 100 -7.54 0.10 13.94
CA SER A 100 -6.65 -0.98 13.48
C SER A 100 -5.65 -1.40 14.55
N SER A 101 -5.12 -0.45 15.32
CA SER A 101 -4.22 -0.75 16.44
C SER A 101 -4.91 -1.50 17.59
N LYS A 102 -6.17 -1.16 17.90
CA LYS A 102 -6.93 -1.78 18.99
C LYS A 102 -7.35 -3.21 18.68
N ILE A 103 -7.72 -3.47 17.41
CA ILE A 103 -8.18 -4.80 16.96
C ILE A 103 -7.05 -5.71 16.48
N ALA A 104 -5.82 -5.19 16.45
CA ALA A 104 -4.64 -5.95 16.08
C ALA A 104 -4.41 -7.10 17.07
N GLY A 105 -4.55 -8.33 16.57
CA GLY A 105 -4.30 -9.57 17.31
C GLY A 105 -3.10 -10.33 16.72
N ARG A 106 -2.82 -11.52 17.28
CA ARG A 106 -1.71 -12.37 16.83
C ARG A 106 -1.86 -12.90 15.40
N ASP A 107 -3.06 -12.90 14.89
CA ASP A 107 -3.44 -13.38 13.56
C ASP A 107 -3.50 -12.24 12.51
N LEU A 108 -3.34 -10.96 12.91
CA LEU A 108 -3.21 -9.86 11.96
C LEU A 108 -1.83 -9.95 11.28
N GLY A 109 -1.81 -9.97 9.95
CA GLY A 109 -0.57 -10.07 9.17
C GLY A 109 -0.30 -8.87 8.27
N LEU A 110 -1.34 -8.08 7.97
CA LEU A 110 -1.24 -7.01 6.98
C LEU A 110 -2.21 -5.87 7.29
N VAL A 111 -1.73 -4.64 7.19
CA VAL A 111 -2.56 -3.43 7.11
C VAL A 111 -2.26 -2.73 5.79
N ILE A 112 -3.32 -2.39 5.07
CA ILE A 112 -3.27 -1.66 3.80
C ILE A 112 -3.97 -0.32 3.97
N LEU A 113 -3.39 0.75 3.43
CA LEU A 113 -4.03 2.05 3.26
C LEU A 113 -3.98 2.43 1.77
N ASP A 114 -5.07 2.26 1.08
CA ASP A 114 -5.24 2.54 -0.36
C ASP A 114 -6.28 3.65 -0.59
N SER A 115 -5.86 4.90 -0.71
CA SER A 115 -4.52 5.45 -0.67
C SER A 115 -4.31 6.39 0.52
N ALA A 116 -3.07 6.56 0.91
CA ALA A 116 -2.70 7.48 2.00
C ALA A 116 -3.00 8.95 1.67
N THR A 117 -3.13 9.31 0.40
CA THR A 117 -3.18 10.70 -0.06
C THR A 117 -4.43 11.09 -0.83
N SER A 118 -5.40 10.22 -1.02
CA SER A 118 -6.65 10.57 -1.69
C SER A 118 -7.39 11.69 -0.95
N LEU A 119 -7.69 11.47 0.32
CA LEU A 119 -8.37 12.45 1.17
C LEU A 119 -7.51 13.67 1.51
N TYR A 120 -6.20 13.48 1.61
CA TYR A 120 -5.24 14.55 1.79
C TYR A 120 -5.21 15.51 0.59
N ARG A 121 -5.28 15.00 -0.64
CA ARG A 121 -5.27 15.81 -1.87
C ARG A 121 -6.43 16.80 -1.92
N VAL A 122 -7.63 16.36 -1.55
CA VAL A 122 -8.82 17.22 -1.53
C VAL A 122 -8.62 18.43 -0.62
N LEU A 123 -7.93 18.25 0.50
CA LEU A 123 -7.69 19.31 1.46
C LEU A 123 -6.52 20.22 1.07
N LEU A 124 -5.58 19.77 0.24
CA LEU A 124 -4.47 20.61 -0.26
C LEU A 124 -4.94 21.80 -1.10
N GLU A 125 -6.12 21.68 -1.70
CA GLU A 125 -6.74 22.75 -2.49
C GLU A 125 -7.37 23.82 -1.59
N ALA A 126 -7.50 23.56 -0.28
CA ALA A 126 -8.00 24.48 0.75
C ALA A 126 -6.87 24.89 1.71
N ASP A 127 -6.46 26.08 1.65
CA ASP A 127 -5.56 27.02 2.37
C ASP A 127 -4.61 26.60 3.51
N ASP A 128 -4.63 25.46 4.21
CA ASP A 128 -3.68 25.15 5.29
C ASP A 128 -2.84 23.89 5.06
N ASN A 129 -1.90 24.00 4.15
CA ASN A 129 -0.97 22.92 3.80
C ASN A 129 -0.13 22.39 4.98
N ARG A 130 0.15 23.17 6.02
CA ARG A 130 1.05 22.77 7.11
C ARG A 130 0.37 21.84 8.11
N THR A 131 -0.84 22.17 8.53
CA THR A 131 -1.65 21.37 9.44
C THR A 131 -2.02 20.04 8.81
N ILE A 132 -2.41 20.05 7.54
CA ILE A 132 -2.79 18.86 6.78
C ILE A 132 -1.59 17.90 6.62
N ARG A 133 -0.41 18.42 6.28
CA ARG A 133 0.83 17.63 6.21
C ARG A 133 1.20 17.01 7.56
N ARG A 134 1.04 17.76 8.65
CA ARG A 134 1.27 17.26 10.00
C ARG A 134 0.31 16.12 10.35
N THR A 135 -0.97 16.26 10.04
CA THR A 135 -1.98 15.20 10.26
C THR A 135 -1.61 13.92 9.54
N LEU A 136 -1.25 13.99 8.27
CA LEU A 136 -0.80 12.81 7.50
C LEU A 136 0.46 12.18 8.11
N THR A 137 1.42 13.00 8.54
CA THR A 137 2.65 12.50 9.20
C THR A 137 2.34 11.76 10.50
N VAL A 138 1.39 12.26 11.31
CA VAL A 138 0.96 11.60 12.54
C VAL A 138 0.30 10.25 12.24
N GLN A 139 -0.58 10.19 11.24
CA GLN A 139 -1.21 8.94 10.82
C GLN A 139 -0.19 7.89 10.36
N LEU A 140 0.85 8.30 9.62
CA LEU A 140 1.92 7.40 9.22
C LEU A 140 2.78 6.94 10.42
N ALA A 141 2.97 7.79 11.42
CA ALA A 141 3.65 7.41 12.66
C ALA A 141 2.84 6.34 13.43
N GLU A 142 1.51 6.49 13.50
CA GLU A 142 0.61 5.49 14.09
C GLU A 142 0.69 4.16 13.31
N LEU A 143 0.66 4.19 11.97
CA LEU A 143 0.84 2.99 11.14
C LEU A 143 2.22 2.34 11.35
N GLN A 144 3.28 3.14 11.51
CA GLN A 144 4.62 2.62 11.79
C GLN A 144 4.70 1.95 13.18
N GLU A 145 3.99 2.49 14.16
CA GLU A 145 3.87 1.88 15.48
C GLU A 145 3.16 0.52 15.39
N ILE A 146 2.04 0.45 14.68
CA ILE A 146 1.31 -0.80 14.41
C ILE A 146 2.22 -1.83 13.77
N ALA A 147 2.94 -1.45 12.70
CA ALA A 147 3.86 -2.33 11.99
C ALA A 147 4.90 -2.95 12.95
N ARG A 148 5.56 -2.11 13.75
CA ARG A 148 6.61 -2.53 14.68
C ARG A 148 6.10 -3.35 15.85
N ARG A 149 5.02 -2.87 16.49
CA ARG A 149 4.45 -3.49 17.70
C ARG A 149 3.93 -4.89 17.43
N HIS A 150 3.27 -5.07 16.30
CA HIS A 150 2.64 -6.34 15.92
C HIS A 150 3.50 -7.19 14.97
N ARG A 151 4.65 -6.66 14.51
CA ARG A 151 5.55 -7.30 13.51
C ARG A 151 4.80 -7.74 12.27
N ILE A 152 4.02 -6.84 11.69
CA ILE A 152 3.21 -7.06 10.48
C ILE A 152 3.68 -6.17 9.35
N ALA A 153 3.34 -6.53 8.12
CA ALA A 153 3.54 -5.67 6.97
C ALA A 153 2.49 -4.56 6.97
N VAL A 154 2.93 -3.32 6.69
CA VAL A 154 2.04 -2.21 6.39
C VAL A 154 2.36 -1.71 4.99
N VAL A 155 1.35 -1.61 4.14
CA VAL A 155 1.51 -1.15 2.76
C VAL A 155 0.60 0.03 2.52
N ILE A 156 1.18 1.11 2.02
CA ILE A 156 0.42 2.28 1.61
C ILE A 156 0.56 2.48 0.10
N THR A 157 -0.51 2.88 -0.55
CA THR A 157 -0.43 3.40 -1.91
C THR A 157 -0.46 4.92 -1.88
N ASN A 158 0.12 5.53 -2.90
CA ASN A 158 0.21 6.96 -3.00
C ASN A 158 0.01 7.44 -4.45
N GLN A 159 -0.62 8.59 -4.60
CA GLN A 159 -0.78 9.27 -5.87
C GLN A 159 0.48 10.09 -6.18
N VAL A 160 0.61 10.53 -7.43
CA VAL A 160 1.72 11.35 -7.90
C VAL A 160 1.25 12.72 -8.40
N TYR A 161 2.17 13.67 -8.39
CA TYR A 161 2.06 14.93 -9.11
C TYR A 161 3.28 15.12 -10.00
N THR A 162 3.16 15.96 -11.01
CA THR A 162 4.30 16.34 -11.86
C THR A 162 5.02 17.53 -11.23
N ASP A 163 6.27 17.33 -10.85
CA ASP A 163 7.20 18.42 -10.52
C ASP A 163 7.57 19.11 -11.83
N ILE A 164 6.99 20.29 -12.07
CA ILE A 164 7.09 21.03 -13.33
C ILE A 164 8.53 21.50 -13.58
N GLU A 165 9.26 21.87 -12.52
CA GLU A 165 10.63 22.38 -12.65
C GLU A 165 11.61 21.30 -13.13
N ASN A 166 11.43 20.06 -12.65
CA ASN A 166 12.31 18.94 -12.96
C ASN A 166 11.71 17.96 -13.98
N ASN A 167 10.46 18.16 -14.39
CA ASN A 167 9.70 17.26 -15.26
C ASN A 167 9.71 15.79 -14.79
N VAL A 168 9.57 15.59 -13.48
CA VAL A 168 9.54 14.26 -12.87
C VAL A 168 8.27 14.04 -12.05
N LEU A 169 7.79 12.78 -12.04
CA LEU A 169 6.70 12.36 -11.19
C LEU A 169 7.19 12.18 -9.74
N ARG A 170 6.55 12.85 -8.80
CA ARG A 170 6.84 12.73 -7.37
C ARG A 170 5.61 12.27 -6.59
N PRO A 171 5.81 11.49 -5.51
CA PRO A 171 4.69 11.10 -4.65
C PRO A 171 4.13 12.31 -3.91
N LEU A 172 2.79 12.36 -3.77
CA LEU A 172 2.13 13.36 -2.94
C LEU A 172 2.54 13.22 -1.47
N GLY A 173 2.45 14.33 -0.70
CA GLY A 173 2.75 14.35 0.73
C GLY A 173 4.23 14.62 1.07
N GLY A 174 5.12 14.67 0.05
CA GLY A 174 6.50 15.13 0.18
C GLY A 174 7.40 14.22 1.02
N THR A 175 8.53 14.79 1.46
CA THR A 175 9.60 14.06 2.18
C THR A 175 9.15 13.42 3.50
N GLY A 176 8.08 13.93 4.13
CA GLY A 176 7.54 13.35 5.37
C GLY A 176 7.12 11.90 5.20
N ILE A 177 6.41 11.56 4.12
CA ILE A 177 6.03 10.17 3.82
C ILE A 177 7.28 9.33 3.51
N GLU A 178 8.19 9.85 2.70
CA GLU A 178 9.41 9.15 2.32
C GLU A 178 10.28 8.76 3.54
N HIS A 179 10.35 9.62 4.55
CA HIS A 179 11.11 9.32 5.77
C HIS A 179 10.46 8.20 6.61
N MET A 180 9.13 8.14 6.64
CA MET A 180 8.41 7.11 7.37
C MET A 180 8.50 5.73 6.70
N CYS A 181 8.50 5.69 5.36
CA CYS A 181 8.60 4.45 4.60
C CYS A 181 10.03 3.92 4.55
N LYS A 182 10.21 2.60 4.76
CA LYS A 182 11.52 1.93 4.71
C LYS A 182 11.75 1.18 3.40
N ALA A 183 10.69 0.93 2.64
CA ALA A 183 10.72 0.46 1.27
C ALA A 183 9.79 1.35 0.42
N ILE A 184 10.23 1.76 -0.75
CA ILE A 184 9.47 2.64 -1.66
C ILE A 184 9.65 2.11 -3.07
N LEU A 185 8.52 1.80 -3.73
CA LEU A 185 8.48 1.37 -5.12
C LEU A 185 7.74 2.40 -5.97
N PHE A 186 8.39 2.83 -7.03
CA PHE A 186 7.76 3.59 -8.11
C PHE A 186 7.24 2.63 -9.17
N LEU A 187 5.97 2.79 -9.55
CA LEU A 187 5.31 1.96 -10.54
C LEU A 187 5.03 2.78 -11.80
N GLU A 188 5.40 2.25 -12.96
CA GLU A 188 5.19 2.89 -14.26
C GLU A 188 4.57 1.93 -15.29
N LYS A 189 3.89 2.51 -16.28
CA LYS A 189 3.36 1.79 -17.44
C LYS A 189 4.47 1.62 -18.49
N LYS A 190 4.63 0.40 -19.02
CA LYS A 190 5.60 0.11 -20.08
C LYS A 190 4.95 -0.31 -21.40
N GLY A 191 3.67 -0.65 -21.37
CA GLY A 191 2.92 -1.08 -22.53
C GLY A 191 1.60 -1.69 -22.11
N GLU A 192 0.92 -2.34 -23.05
CA GLU A 192 -0.35 -2.99 -22.80
C GLU A 192 -0.17 -4.13 -21.79
N GLY A 193 -0.84 -4.02 -20.65
CA GLY A 193 -0.73 -4.95 -19.52
C GLY A 193 0.64 -4.96 -18.84
N LEU A 194 1.71 -4.43 -19.43
CA LEU A 194 3.07 -4.46 -18.89
C LEU A 194 3.32 -3.26 -17.97
N ARG A 195 3.90 -3.54 -16.81
CA ARG A 195 4.25 -2.56 -15.77
C ARG A 195 5.68 -2.77 -15.32
N ARG A 196 6.28 -1.73 -14.78
CA ARG A 196 7.60 -1.79 -14.13
C ARG A 196 7.52 -1.23 -12.72
N ALA A 197 8.09 -1.95 -11.78
CA ALA A 197 8.42 -1.47 -10.45
C ALA A 197 9.89 -1.09 -10.41
N LYS A 198 10.19 0.10 -9.88
CA LYS A 198 11.55 0.58 -9.61
C LYS A 198 11.69 0.77 -8.10
N LEU A 199 12.72 0.18 -7.52
CA LEU A 199 13.05 0.36 -6.11
C LEU A 199 13.70 1.73 -5.90
N ILE A 200 13.00 2.63 -5.24
CA ILE A 200 13.46 3.99 -4.94
C ILE A 200 14.20 4.02 -3.60
N LYS A 201 13.74 3.20 -2.65
CA LYS A 201 14.33 3.11 -1.33
C LYS A 201 14.12 1.71 -0.77
N HIS A 202 15.15 1.18 -0.16
CA HIS A 202 15.07 -0.06 0.61
C HIS A 202 16.24 -0.13 1.59
N ARG A 203 16.02 -0.68 2.80
CA ARG A 203 17.06 -0.73 3.83
C ARG A 203 18.15 -1.78 3.59
N SER A 204 17.90 -2.75 2.70
CA SER A 204 18.79 -3.89 2.47
C SER A 204 18.96 -4.26 0.98
N ALA A 205 18.50 -3.44 0.06
CA ALA A 205 18.67 -3.63 -1.37
C ALA A 205 19.10 -2.31 -2.04
N PRO A 206 19.87 -2.36 -3.13
CA PRO A 206 20.33 -1.16 -3.83
C PRO A 206 19.15 -0.43 -4.50
N GLU A 207 19.22 0.90 -4.51
CA GLU A 207 18.26 1.75 -5.22
C GLU A 207 18.41 1.59 -6.73
N GLY A 208 17.32 1.85 -7.45
CA GLY A 208 17.30 1.86 -8.91
C GLY A 208 17.07 0.49 -9.56
N VAL A 209 17.13 -0.61 -8.81
CA VAL A 209 16.78 -1.94 -9.34
C VAL A 209 15.33 -1.95 -9.78
N THR A 210 15.04 -2.64 -10.89
CA THR A 210 13.71 -2.71 -11.48
C THR A 210 13.25 -4.15 -11.67
N ALA A 211 11.92 -4.34 -11.66
CA ALA A 211 11.27 -5.58 -12.03
C ALA A 211 10.05 -5.28 -12.90
N ASP A 212 9.90 -6.04 -13.97
CA ASP A 212 8.72 -5.96 -14.83
C ASP A 212 7.68 -7.00 -14.38
N PHE A 213 6.41 -6.62 -14.49
CA PHE A 213 5.27 -7.47 -14.15
C PHE A 213 4.08 -7.16 -15.05
N ARG A 214 3.11 -8.06 -15.11
CA ARG A 214 1.90 -7.90 -15.91
C ARG A 214 0.66 -7.77 -15.04
N LEU A 215 -0.25 -6.90 -15.47
CA LEU A 215 -1.62 -6.88 -14.97
C LEU A 215 -2.45 -7.84 -15.82
N THR A 216 -3.03 -8.85 -15.18
CA THR A 216 -3.86 -9.87 -15.81
C THR A 216 -5.27 -9.88 -15.21
N ALA A 217 -6.15 -10.69 -15.75
CA ALA A 217 -7.48 -10.91 -15.16
C ALA A 217 -7.39 -11.50 -13.74
N ARG A 218 -6.31 -12.22 -13.41
CA ARG A 218 -6.12 -12.88 -12.11
C ARG A 218 -5.22 -12.13 -11.13
N GLY A 219 -4.82 -10.92 -11.45
CA GLY A 219 -3.98 -10.11 -10.57
C GLY A 219 -2.73 -9.57 -11.26
N VAL A 220 -1.60 -9.66 -10.54
CA VAL A 220 -0.25 -9.27 -11.02
C VAL A 220 0.64 -10.52 -11.12
N GLU A 221 1.33 -10.64 -12.24
CA GLU A 221 2.17 -11.80 -12.58
C GLU A 221 3.57 -11.37 -13.03
#